data_c995ff73a0248acb514bef645dfb8a2c
#
_entry.id   c995ff73a0248acb514bef645dfb8a2c
#
_cell.length_a   1.000
_cell.length_b   1.000
_cell.length_c   1.000
_cell.angle_alpha   90.00
_cell.angle_beta   90.00
_cell.angle_gamma   90.00
#
_symmetry.space_group_name_H-M   'P 1'
#
loop_
_entity.id
_entity.type
_entity.pdbx_description
1 polymer ?
#
loop_
_entity_poly.entity_id
_entity_poly.type
_entity_poly.pdbx_seq_one_letter_code
_entity_poly.pdbx_strand_id
1 'polypeptide(L)'
;LITKYVAQAFKSRVCLFEGTFRKYHTEYGLKESANAWLNEAVKAAEDVIANSGFKLYTANGTTKSYRDLFISVKPVTTEVMLAAVCDKSLSVLNDANWYWTSATYGPRLNLIRTFVNTYLMEDGTPFTDKEGYKTMVFMDEVKNRDKRLQQTIRMGDYKRIDGGVQTPAPPIFSYTYTGYQPIKYCLDDVFYDSGANNDNSIPLIRFAEVLLNYAEAKAELGVFTDADWEKTIGALRGRAGITGGLTARPTKADPYLQANYFPEITDPSLLEIRRERGIELVFEGLRFSDLLRWKKGNLMTMPWNGFYVPELDKPMDLNEDGILDVCFTMNENVENPISGVTYVVVSEMKAGKVNPQRLSGNTKGELTWLNNIPRVWEDKHYL
;
A
#
# COMPACT_ATOMS: atom_id res chain seq x y z
N LEU A 1 12.61 -2.10 23.60
CA LEU A 1 12.05 -2.69 24.85
C LEU A 1 10.52 -2.80 24.71
N ILE A 2 9.97 -3.92 25.16
CA ILE A 2 8.51 -4.09 25.26
C ILE A 2 8.05 -3.31 26.50
N THR A 3 7.32 -2.23 26.28
CA THR A 3 6.73 -1.40 27.35
C THR A 3 5.27 -1.77 27.57
N LYS A 4 4.65 -1.23 28.63
CA LYS A 4 3.20 -1.34 28.87
C LYS A 4 2.40 -0.96 27.61
N TYR A 5 2.77 0.14 26.95
CA TYR A 5 2.03 0.65 25.79
C TYR A 5 2.25 -0.18 24.52
N VAL A 6 3.41 -0.82 24.37
CA VAL A 6 3.61 -1.83 23.30
C VAL A 6 2.68 -3.03 23.53
N ALA A 7 2.57 -3.50 24.78
CA ALA A 7 1.64 -4.60 25.12
C ALA A 7 0.17 -4.21 24.89
N GLN A 8 -0.23 -2.97 25.22
CA GLN A 8 -1.58 -2.47 24.95
C GLN A 8 -1.85 -2.32 23.43
N ALA A 9 -0.88 -1.80 22.67
CA ALA A 9 -1.00 -1.73 21.21
C ALA A 9 -1.18 -3.12 20.59
N PHE A 10 -0.39 -4.10 21.03
CA PHE A 10 -0.53 -5.49 20.60
C PHE A 10 -1.87 -6.10 21.04
N LYS A 11 -2.32 -5.82 22.28
CA LYS A 11 -3.64 -6.23 22.75
C LYS A 11 -4.73 -5.67 21.84
N SER A 12 -4.66 -4.39 21.45
CA SER A 12 -5.65 -3.78 20.54
C SER A 12 -5.71 -4.49 19.19
N ARG A 13 -4.55 -4.89 18.61
CA ARG A 13 -4.44 -5.67 17.37
C ARG A 13 -5.13 -7.04 17.51
N VAL A 14 -4.78 -7.79 18.55
CA VAL A 14 -5.32 -9.14 18.77
C VAL A 14 -6.82 -9.11 19.05
N CYS A 15 -7.27 -8.19 19.91
CA CYS A 15 -8.69 -8.06 20.24
C CYS A 15 -9.53 -7.58 19.05
N LEU A 16 -9.02 -6.68 18.21
CA LEU A 16 -9.66 -6.29 16.95
C LEU A 16 -9.76 -7.48 16.00
N PHE A 17 -8.67 -8.24 15.83
CA PHE A 17 -8.67 -9.45 15.01
C PHE A 17 -9.77 -10.41 15.47
N GLU A 18 -9.74 -10.78 16.73
CA GLU A 18 -10.66 -11.77 17.29
C GLU A 18 -12.12 -11.28 17.26
N GLY A 19 -12.35 -10.01 17.61
CA GLY A 19 -13.71 -9.45 17.58
C GLY A 19 -14.31 -9.44 16.17
N THR A 20 -13.56 -8.99 15.18
CA THR A 20 -14.03 -8.98 13.79
C THR A 20 -14.10 -10.38 13.19
N PHE A 21 -13.14 -11.27 13.49
CA PHE A 21 -13.21 -12.66 13.07
C PHE A 21 -14.52 -13.32 13.56
N ARG A 22 -14.83 -13.21 14.84
CA ARG A 22 -16.10 -13.76 15.41
C ARG A 22 -17.35 -13.13 14.79
N LYS A 23 -17.28 -11.83 14.46
CA LYS A 23 -18.40 -11.12 13.86
C LYS A 23 -18.71 -11.62 12.45
N TYR A 24 -17.67 -11.85 11.64
CA TYR A 24 -17.81 -12.17 10.21
C TYR A 24 -17.83 -13.68 9.91
N HIS A 25 -17.21 -14.50 10.74
CA HIS A 25 -17.17 -15.95 10.59
C HIS A 25 -18.28 -16.61 11.44
N THR A 26 -19.51 -16.41 11.03
CA THR A 26 -20.70 -16.84 11.77
C THR A 26 -20.82 -18.37 11.88
N GLU A 27 -20.17 -19.12 11.01
CA GLU A 27 -20.11 -20.58 11.01
C GLU A 27 -19.50 -21.19 12.28
N TYR A 28 -18.70 -20.42 13.02
CA TYR A 28 -18.15 -20.90 14.29
C TYR A 28 -19.07 -20.70 15.50
N GLY A 29 -20.19 -20.01 15.34
CA GLY A 29 -21.14 -19.76 16.45
C GLY A 29 -20.62 -18.83 17.55
N LEU A 30 -19.57 -18.01 17.28
CA LEU A 30 -18.90 -17.16 18.26
C LEU A 30 -19.34 -15.69 18.25
N LYS A 31 -20.30 -15.34 17.39
CA LYS A 31 -20.72 -13.95 17.11
C LYS A 31 -21.13 -13.19 18.37
N GLU A 32 -21.84 -13.84 19.31
CA GLU A 32 -22.32 -13.22 20.55
C GLU A 32 -21.19 -12.63 21.42
N SER A 33 -19.98 -13.20 21.32
CA SER A 33 -18.81 -12.72 22.05
C SER A 33 -17.98 -11.65 21.31
N ALA A 34 -18.32 -11.35 20.05
CA ALA A 34 -17.56 -10.42 19.21
C ALA A 34 -17.41 -9.03 19.85
N ASN A 35 -18.52 -8.47 20.36
CA ASN A 35 -18.54 -7.13 20.95
C ASN A 35 -17.67 -7.03 22.22
N ALA A 36 -17.51 -8.10 22.99
CA ALA A 36 -16.63 -8.11 24.15
C ALA A 36 -15.17 -7.89 23.73
N TRP A 37 -14.71 -8.57 22.68
CA TRP A 37 -13.37 -8.42 22.12
C TRP A 37 -13.16 -7.03 21.50
N LEU A 38 -14.14 -6.50 20.75
CA LEU A 38 -14.08 -5.16 20.18
C LEU A 38 -13.99 -4.08 21.26
N ASN A 39 -14.73 -4.22 22.36
CA ASN A 39 -14.61 -3.31 23.51
C ASN A 39 -13.22 -3.36 24.16
N GLU A 40 -12.61 -4.54 24.28
CA GLU A 40 -11.24 -4.66 24.79
C GLU A 40 -10.20 -4.05 23.81
N ALA A 41 -10.45 -4.14 22.48
CA ALA A 41 -9.64 -3.45 21.50
C ALA A 41 -9.71 -1.92 21.67
N VAL A 42 -10.92 -1.38 21.85
CA VAL A 42 -11.13 0.07 22.10
C VAL A 42 -10.41 0.49 23.37
N LYS A 43 -10.60 -0.18 24.50
CA LYS A 43 -9.97 0.18 25.79
C LYS A 43 -8.45 0.17 25.69
N ALA A 44 -7.88 -0.86 25.06
CA ALA A 44 -6.43 -0.98 24.93
C ALA A 44 -5.84 0.11 24.02
N ALA A 45 -6.50 0.41 22.89
CA ALA A 45 -6.07 1.48 22.00
C ALA A 45 -6.23 2.86 22.65
N GLU A 46 -7.32 3.09 23.38
CA GLU A 46 -7.58 4.36 24.09
C GLU A 46 -6.54 4.65 25.16
N ASP A 47 -6.11 3.63 25.95
CA ASP A 47 -5.02 3.80 26.93
C ASP A 47 -3.72 4.23 26.24
N VAL A 48 -3.40 3.66 25.09
CA VAL A 48 -2.23 4.09 24.29
C VAL A 48 -2.40 5.52 23.78
N ILE A 49 -3.53 5.86 23.17
CA ILE A 49 -3.81 7.18 22.60
C ILE A 49 -3.72 8.27 23.66
N ALA A 50 -4.30 8.02 24.84
CA ALA A 50 -4.39 9.02 25.90
C ALA A 50 -3.10 9.17 26.71
N ASN A 51 -2.38 8.08 26.95
CA ASN A 51 -1.39 8.04 28.03
C ASN A 51 0.05 7.70 27.60
N SER A 52 0.26 7.27 26.35
CA SER A 52 1.58 6.78 25.92
C SER A 52 2.58 7.87 25.53
N GLY A 53 2.07 9.06 25.12
CA GLY A 53 2.88 10.13 24.57
C GLY A 53 3.29 9.93 23.09
N PHE A 54 3.01 8.76 22.48
CA PHE A 54 3.24 8.56 21.05
C PHE A 54 2.34 9.46 20.19
N LYS A 55 2.84 9.89 19.05
CA LYS A 55 2.15 10.77 18.09
C LYS A 55 2.50 10.37 16.67
N LEU A 56 1.68 10.81 15.72
CA LEU A 56 2.05 10.73 14.30
C LEU A 56 3.29 11.60 14.04
N TYR A 57 4.22 11.05 13.31
CA TYR A 57 5.44 11.77 12.92
C TYR A 57 5.17 12.70 11.75
N THR A 58 5.49 13.98 11.92
CA THR A 58 5.22 15.07 10.95
C THR A 58 6.40 16.01 10.72
N ALA A 59 7.55 15.74 11.36
CA ALA A 59 8.66 16.69 11.43
C ALA A 59 9.24 17.11 10.07
N ASN A 60 9.16 16.22 9.05
CA ASN A 60 9.69 16.47 7.71
C ASN A 60 8.61 16.77 6.67
N GLY A 61 7.41 17.16 7.14
CA GLY A 61 6.28 17.54 6.27
C GLY A 61 5.59 16.35 5.62
N THR A 62 4.56 16.67 4.83
CA THR A 62 3.62 15.70 4.26
C THR A 62 4.23 14.82 3.18
N THR A 63 5.35 15.24 2.57
CA THR A 63 6.00 14.52 1.46
C THR A 63 7.12 13.58 1.89
N LYS A 64 7.54 13.62 3.17
CA LYS A 64 8.68 12.82 3.67
C LYS A 64 8.38 12.05 4.95
N SER A 65 7.63 12.63 5.88
CA SER A 65 7.46 12.07 7.23
C SER A 65 6.96 10.62 7.24
N TYR A 66 6.09 10.24 6.31
CA TYR A 66 5.61 8.87 6.23
C TYR A 66 6.72 7.89 5.86
N ARG A 67 7.50 8.19 4.82
CA ARG A 67 8.58 7.31 4.35
C ARG A 67 9.74 7.23 5.33
N ASP A 68 10.04 8.33 6.03
CA ASP A 68 11.12 8.38 7.04
C ASP A 68 10.95 7.31 8.13
N LEU A 69 9.72 6.91 8.44
CA LEU A 69 9.43 5.82 9.39
C LEU A 69 10.07 4.48 8.96
N PHE A 70 10.31 4.29 7.66
CA PHE A 70 10.72 3.01 7.07
C PHE A 70 12.16 3.02 6.53
N ILE A 71 12.77 4.19 6.37
CA ILE A 71 14.12 4.33 5.85
C ILE A 71 15.13 4.88 6.87
N SER A 72 14.69 5.16 8.09
CA SER A 72 15.57 5.65 9.15
C SER A 72 16.38 4.52 9.77
N VAL A 73 17.67 4.74 9.97
CA VAL A 73 18.57 3.79 10.65
C VAL A 73 18.07 3.51 12.07
N LYS A 74 17.80 4.56 12.85
CA LYS A 74 17.17 4.43 14.17
C LYS A 74 15.66 4.60 14.04
N PRO A 75 14.87 3.78 14.75
CA PRO A 75 13.41 3.94 14.74
C PRO A 75 13.01 5.36 15.12
N VAL A 76 12.06 5.94 14.40
CA VAL A 76 11.48 7.25 14.71
C VAL A 76 10.57 7.10 15.94
N THR A 77 11.14 7.29 17.12
CA THR A 77 10.51 6.98 18.43
C THR A 77 9.26 7.84 18.74
N THR A 78 9.02 8.90 17.98
CA THR A 78 7.77 9.67 18.07
C THR A 78 6.56 8.82 17.72
N GLU A 79 6.66 7.95 16.70
CA GLU A 79 5.55 7.13 16.20
C GLU A 79 5.81 5.63 16.31
N VAL A 80 7.06 5.17 16.14
CA VAL A 80 7.41 3.75 16.15
C VAL A 80 7.51 3.25 17.59
N MET A 81 6.58 2.37 17.95
CA MET A 81 6.46 1.81 19.32
C MET A 81 7.34 0.56 19.50
N LEU A 82 7.47 -0.25 18.45
CA LEU A 82 8.32 -1.45 18.41
C LEU A 82 8.90 -1.60 17.01
N ALA A 83 10.20 -1.90 16.95
CA ALA A 83 10.91 -2.15 15.70
C ALA A 83 11.90 -3.31 15.83
N ALA A 84 12.18 -3.98 14.70
CA ALA A 84 13.40 -4.73 14.50
C ALA A 84 14.50 -3.72 14.18
N VAL A 85 15.43 -3.54 15.11
CA VAL A 85 16.51 -2.55 14.99
C VAL A 85 17.67 -3.18 14.24
N CYS A 86 18.09 -2.54 13.16
CA CYS A 86 19.33 -2.86 12.46
C CYS A 86 20.47 -2.00 13.03
N ASP A 87 21.67 -2.59 13.12
CA ASP A 87 22.87 -1.94 13.59
C ASP A 87 24.08 -2.48 12.83
N LYS A 88 24.68 -1.64 12.02
CA LYS A 88 25.84 -1.99 11.19
C LYS A 88 27.05 -2.38 12.02
N SER A 89 27.23 -1.79 13.21
CA SER A 89 28.36 -2.09 14.09
C SER A 89 28.27 -3.51 14.67
N LEU A 90 27.05 -4.05 14.78
CA LEU A 90 26.77 -5.41 15.23
C LEU A 90 26.55 -6.40 14.07
N SER A 91 26.72 -5.95 12.82
CA SER A 91 26.41 -6.74 11.61
C SER A 91 24.96 -7.23 11.55
N VAL A 92 24.04 -6.51 12.19
CA VAL A 92 22.60 -6.77 12.13
C VAL A 92 22.03 -5.88 11.04
N LEU A 93 21.84 -6.45 9.86
CA LEU A 93 21.38 -5.76 8.66
C LEU A 93 20.15 -6.45 8.10
N ASN A 94 19.48 -5.81 7.16
CA ASN A 94 18.39 -6.40 6.39
C ASN A 94 18.67 -6.30 4.88
N ASP A 95 17.85 -6.95 4.08
CA ASP A 95 17.98 -7.05 2.62
C ASP A 95 16.83 -6.38 1.88
N ALA A 96 16.21 -5.35 2.47
CA ALA A 96 15.03 -4.72 1.91
C ALA A 96 15.27 -4.21 0.48
N ASN A 97 16.35 -3.47 0.21
CA ASN A 97 16.65 -3.00 -1.14
C ASN A 97 16.80 -4.16 -2.12
N TRP A 98 17.65 -5.15 -1.80
CA TRP A 98 17.87 -6.30 -2.66
C TRP A 98 16.56 -7.05 -2.93
N TYR A 99 15.74 -7.25 -1.89
CA TYR A 99 14.47 -7.94 -1.99
C TYR A 99 13.47 -7.22 -2.92
N TRP A 100 13.47 -5.89 -2.90
CA TRP A 100 12.53 -5.06 -3.68
C TRP A 100 13.06 -4.69 -5.07
N THR A 101 14.37 -4.71 -5.27
CA THR A 101 15.01 -4.25 -6.51
C THR A 101 15.67 -5.35 -7.33
N SER A 102 15.74 -6.60 -6.85
CA SER A 102 16.33 -7.70 -7.60
C SER A 102 15.37 -8.26 -8.66
N ALA A 103 15.79 -8.21 -9.91
CA ALA A 103 15.08 -8.82 -11.02
C ALA A 103 15.21 -10.36 -11.05
N THR A 104 16.26 -10.91 -10.46
CA THR A 104 16.60 -12.34 -10.52
C THR A 104 16.02 -13.12 -9.36
N TYR A 105 16.18 -12.62 -8.15
CA TYR A 105 15.81 -13.32 -6.91
C TYR A 105 14.71 -12.62 -6.10
N GLY A 106 14.50 -11.33 -6.34
CA GLY A 106 13.47 -10.57 -5.66
C GLY A 106 12.05 -10.98 -6.11
N PRO A 107 11.05 -10.87 -5.23
CA PRO A 107 9.68 -11.25 -5.53
C PRO A 107 9.00 -10.32 -6.53
N ARG A 108 9.66 -9.23 -6.93
CA ARG A 108 9.08 -8.15 -7.76
C ARG A 108 7.74 -7.71 -7.21
N LEU A 109 7.73 -7.30 -5.95
CA LEU A 109 6.53 -6.79 -5.29
C LEU A 109 5.96 -5.59 -6.05
N ASN A 110 4.65 -5.57 -6.18
CA ASN A 110 3.93 -4.51 -6.90
C ASN A 110 2.66 -4.16 -6.18
N LEU A 111 2.20 -2.93 -6.37
CA LEU A 111 0.79 -2.62 -6.16
C LEU A 111 0.01 -2.93 -7.44
N ILE A 112 -1.26 -3.27 -7.29
CA ILE A 112 -2.20 -3.39 -8.41
C ILE A 112 -2.98 -2.08 -8.57
N ARG A 113 -3.40 -1.77 -9.79
CA ARG A 113 -4.14 -0.54 -10.10
C ARG A 113 -5.41 -0.43 -9.28
N THR A 114 -6.12 -1.53 -9.08
CA THR A 114 -7.32 -1.57 -8.25
C THR A 114 -7.05 -1.05 -6.84
N PHE A 115 -5.87 -1.33 -6.26
CA PHE A 115 -5.46 -0.79 -4.97
C PHE A 115 -4.97 0.66 -5.07
N VAL A 116 -4.16 1.00 -6.07
CA VAL A 116 -3.67 2.39 -6.29
C VAL A 116 -4.84 3.36 -6.46
N ASN A 117 -5.93 2.94 -7.10
CA ASN A 117 -7.14 3.72 -7.25
C ASN A 117 -7.82 4.05 -5.90
N THR A 118 -7.50 3.34 -4.81
CA THR A 118 -8.06 3.67 -3.48
C THR A 118 -7.39 4.87 -2.81
N TYR A 119 -6.18 5.27 -3.23
CA TYR A 119 -5.58 6.51 -2.74
C TYR A 119 -6.44 7.70 -3.18
N LEU A 120 -6.71 8.61 -2.25
CA LEU A 120 -7.52 9.79 -2.51
C LEU A 120 -6.77 10.84 -3.33
N MET A 121 -7.47 11.83 -3.82
CA MET A 121 -6.90 13.09 -4.27
C MET A 121 -6.46 13.93 -3.05
N GLU A 122 -5.61 14.94 -3.25
CA GLU A 122 -5.15 15.84 -2.16
C GLU A 122 -6.30 16.61 -1.49
N ASP A 123 -7.39 16.87 -2.20
CA ASP A 123 -8.58 17.49 -1.66
C ASP A 123 -9.49 16.54 -0.86
N GLY A 124 -9.13 15.27 -0.78
CA GLY A 124 -9.87 14.23 -0.05
C GLY A 124 -10.96 13.53 -0.87
N THR A 125 -11.16 13.89 -2.14
CA THR A 125 -12.11 13.20 -3.02
C THR A 125 -11.56 11.87 -3.52
N PRO A 126 -12.42 10.87 -3.82
CA PRO A 126 -11.98 9.65 -4.47
C PRO A 126 -11.37 9.93 -5.86
N PHE A 127 -10.23 9.32 -6.16
CA PHE A 127 -9.63 9.41 -7.49
C PHE A 127 -10.59 8.89 -8.57
N THR A 128 -11.37 7.90 -8.24
CA THR A 128 -12.31 7.22 -9.14
C THR A 128 -13.55 8.06 -9.50
N ASP A 129 -13.75 9.19 -8.83
CA ASP A 129 -14.77 10.20 -9.21
C ASP A 129 -14.30 11.07 -10.39
N LYS A 130 -13.00 11.00 -10.72
CA LYS A 130 -12.42 11.76 -11.82
C LYS A 130 -12.87 11.19 -13.18
N GLU A 131 -13.37 12.04 -14.05
CA GLU A 131 -13.73 11.63 -15.40
C GLU A 131 -12.51 11.06 -16.13
N GLY A 132 -12.69 9.93 -16.81
CA GLY A 132 -11.63 9.30 -17.58
C GLY A 132 -10.57 8.55 -16.76
N TYR A 133 -10.72 8.41 -15.43
CA TYR A 133 -9.71 7.77 -14.59
C TYR A 133 -9.28 6.38 -15.09
N LYS A 134 -10.18 5.62 -15.73
CA LYS A 134 -9.90 4.27 -16.23
C LYS A 134 -8.88 4.23 -17.36
N THR A 135 -8.78 5.31 -18.14
CA THR A 135 -7.88 5.41 -19.30
C THR A 135 -6.78 6.45 -19.11
N MET A 136 -6.65 6.97 -17.90
CA MET A 136 -5.63 7.94 -17.55
C MET A 136 -4.25 7.28 -17.60
N VAL A 137 -3.30 7.94 -18.25
CA VAL A 137 -1.90 7.49 -18.33
C VAL A 137 -1.18 7.68 -17.00
N PHE A 138 -0.12 6.91 -16.76
CA PHE A 138 0.56 6.84 -15.48
C PHE A 138 0.97 8.22 -14.93
N MET A 139 1.62 9.07 -15.73
CA MET A 139 2.09 10.37 -15.29
C MET A 139 0.95 11.31 -14.85
N ASP A 140 -0.26 11.17 -15.41
CA ASP A 140 -1.42 11.96 -15.00
C ASP A 140 -2.19 11.31 -13.85
N GLU A 141 -2.23 9.97 -13.81
CA GLU A 141 -2.86 9.18 -12.77
C GLU A 141 -2.26 9.44 -11.38
N VAL A 142 -0.96 9.69 -11.30
CA VAL A 142 -0.24 9.86 -10.03
C VAL A 142 -0.22 11.31 -9.51
N LYS A 143 -0.69 12.29 -10.31
CA LYS A 143 -0.68 13.71 -9.92
C LYS A 143 -1.77 14.05 -8.90
N ASN A 144 -1.43 14.96 -7.97
CA ASN A 144 -2.36 15.51 -6.98
C ASN A 144 -3.05 14.45 -6.11
N ARG A 145 -2.33 13.35 -5.82
CA ARG A 145 -2.80 12.24 -5.00
C ARG A 145 -2.34 12.39 -3.55
N ASP A 146 -2.97 11.65 -2.67
CA ASP A 146 -2.49 11.39 -1.32
C ASP A 146 -0.96 11.21 -1.33
N LYS A 147 -0.25 12.03 -0.57
CA LYS A 147 1.23 12.08 -0.64
C LYS A 147 1.92 10.82 -0.11
N ARG A 148 1.19 9.89 0.50
CA ARG A 148 1.71 8.56 0.80
C ARG A 148 1.96 7.74 -0.45
N LEU A 149 1.24 8.00 -1.57
CA LEU A 149 1.49 7.29 -2.82
C LEU A 149 2.93 7.52 -3.31
N GLN A 150 3.38 8.78 -3.39
CA GLN A 150 4.75 9.13 -3.79
C GLN A 150 5.83 8.64 -2.80
N GLN A 151 5.44 8.32 -1.57
CA GLN A 151 6.31 7.76 -0.54
C GLN A 151 6.28 6.22 -0.51
N THR A 152 5.42 5.62 -1.34
CA THR A 152 5.21 4.17 -1.42
C THR A 152 5.72 3.59 -2.73
N ILE A 153 5.58 4.30 -3.86
CA ILE A 153 5.99 3.83 -5.20
C ILE A 153 6.89 4.86 -5.89
N ARG A 154 7.64 4.39 -6.91
CA ARG A 154 8.35 5.28 -7.83
C ARG A 154 7.37 6.04 -8.69
N MET A 155 7.41 7.36 -8.63
CA MET A 155 6.62 8.28 -9.43
C MET A 155 7.18 9.70 -9.36
N GLY A 156 6.78 10.54 -10.31
CA GLY A 156 7.16 11.96 -10.33
C GLY A 156 8.67 12.16 -10.27
N ASP A 157 9.13 13.00 -9.39
CA ASP A 157 10.54 13.41 -9.23
C ASP A 157 11.37 12.48 -8.34
N TYR A 158 10.94 11.23 -8.11
CA TYR A 158 11.72 10.27 -7.32
C TYR A 158 13.11 10.05 -7.95
N LYS A 159 14.12 10.04 -7.09
CA LYS A 159 15.52 9.89 -7.50
C LYS A 159 16.22 8.78 -6.74
N ARG A 160 17.20 8.18 -7.40
CA ARG A 160 18.17 7.28 -6.81
C ARG A 160 19.53 7.98 -6.73
N ILE A 161 20.41 7.45 -5.89
CA ILE A 161 21.77 7.94 -5.70
C ILE A 161 22.73 6.85 -6.18
N ASP A 162 23.61 7.19 -7.12
CA ASP A 162 24.68 6.31 -7.59
C ASP A 162 26.00 7.07 -7.54
N GLY A 163 26.98 6.55 -6.78
CA GLY A 163 28.25 7.23 -6.57
C GLY A 163 28.12 8.66 -6.03
N GLY A 164 27.07 8.96 -5.26
CA GLY A 164 26.78 10.29 -4.72
C GLY A 164 26.01 11.22 -5.68
N VAL A 165 25.72 10.78 -6.90
CA VAL A 165 24.95 11.55 -7.90
C VAL A 165 23.49 11.15 -7.85
N GLN A 166 22.59 12.13 -7.74
CA GLN A 166 21.14 11.90 -7.82
C GLN A 166 20.68 11.87 -9.28
N THR A 167 19.98 10.80 -9.67
CA THR A 167 19.40 10.63 -11.00
C THR A 167 17.90 10.33 -10.90
N PRO A 168 17.06 10.84 -11.82
CA PRO A 168 15.66 10.45 -11.90
C PRO A 168 15.52 8.93 -11.98
N ALA A 169 14.50 8.39 -11.30
CA ALA A 169 14.33 6.95 -11.20
C ALA A 169 12.86 6.54 -11.36
N PRO A 170 12.35 6.58 -12.60
CA PRO A 170 11.01 6.09 -12.92
C PRO A 170 10.87 4.60 -12.63
N PRO A 171 9.66 4.02 -12.69
CA PRO A 171 9.45 2.58 -12.57
C PRO A 171 10.25 1.80 -13.63
N ILE A 172 10.92 0.74 -13.21
CA ILE A 172 11.76 -0.11 -14.08
C ILE A 172 11.07 -1.45 -14.29
N PHE A 173 10.71 -1.78 -15.53
CA PHE A 173 9.98 -3.00 -15.86
C PHE A 173 10.77 -4.31 -15.68
N SER A 174 12.04 -4.26 -15.32
CA SER A 174 12.77 -5.42 -14.77
C SER A 174 12.36 -5.73 -13.32
N TYR A 175 11.80 -4.77 -12.59
CA TYR A 175 11.44 -4.90 -11.17
C TYR A 175 9.95 -4.77 -10.91
N THR A 176 9.15 -4.42 -11.92
CA THR A 176 7.70 -4.28 -11.79
C THR A 176 6.98 -4.91 -12.98
N TYR A 177 5.79 -5.46 -12.74
CA TYR A 177 4.89 -5.97 -13.79
C TYR A 177 3.69 -5.04 -14.00
N THR A 178 3.39 -4.19 -13.03
CA THR A 178 2.23 -3.30 -13.04
C THR A 178 2.58 -1.83 -13.28
N GLY A 179 3.87 -1.48 -13.16
CA GLY A 179 4.35 -0.11 -13.18
C GLY A 179 4.34 0.58 -11.80
N TYR A 180 3.65 0.02 -10.81
CA TYR A 180 3.61 0.58 -9.44
C TYR A 180 4.71 -0.05 -8.58
N GLN A 181 5.96 0.29 -8.88
CA GLN A 181 7.15 -0.24 -8.22
C GLN A 181 7.33 0.35 -6.82
N PRO A 182 7.36 -0.48 -5.76
CA PRO A 182 7.45 0.01 -4.39
C PRO A 182 8.82 0.58 -4.02
N ILE A 183 8.82 1.56 -3.08
CA ILE A 183 10.01 2.16 -2.48
C ILE A 183 9.95 2.28 -0.96
N LYS A 184 8.86 1.87 -0.32
CA LYS A 184 8.57 2.20 1.09
C LYS A 184 9.71 1.90 2.06
N TYR A 185 10.43 0.79 1.89
CA TYR A 185 11.55 0.39 2.74
C TYR A 185 12.92 0.54 2.06
N CYS A 186 12.94 0.93 0.78
CA CYS A 186 14.18 1.05 0.03
C CYS A 186 14.93 2.32 0.39
N LEU A 187 16.21 2.19 0.71
CA LEU A 187 17.15 3.31 0.75
C LEU A 187 17.44 3.78 -0.68
N ASP A 188 17.68 5.09 -0.86
CA ASP A 188 17.77 5.68 -2.20
C ASP A 188 19.13 5.41 -2.88
N ASP A 189 20.17 5.07 -2.12
CA ASP A 189 21.47 4.74 -2.67
C ASP A 189 21.49 3.31 -3.23
N VAL A 190 22.00 3.16 -4.46
CA VAL A 190 22.12 1.87 -5.17
C VAL A 190 23.10 0.91 -4.49
N PHE A 191 23.98 1.41 -3.61
CA PHE A 191 24.84 0.59 -2.77
C PHE A 191 24.07 -0.47 -1.99
N TYR A 192 22.84 -0.14 -1.58
CA TYR A 192 21.99 -1.03 -0.79
C TYR A 192 21.29 -2.11 -1.62
N ASP A 193 21.37 -2.08 -2.95
CA ASP A 193 20.66 -3.02 -3.83
C ASP A 193 21.32 -4.42 -3.90
N SER A 194 22.52 -4.58 -3.35
CA SER A 194 23.26 -5.84 -3.38
C SER A 194 23.39 -6.49 -2.02
N GLY A 195 22.67 -7.60 -1.81
CA GLY A 195 22.74 -8.38 -0.58
C GLY A 195 22.09 -7.70 0.63
N ALA A 196 22.42 -8.18 1.83
CA ALA A 196 21.90 -7.67 3.08
C ALA A 196 22.75 -6.48 3.58
N ASN A 197 22.59 -5.33 2.97
CA ASN A 197 23.35 -4.12 3.28
C ASN A 197 22.52 -3.04 3.98
N ASN A 198 21.20 -3.17 4.02
CA ASN A 198 20.33 -2.18 4.61
C ASN A 198 20.50 -2.11 6.13
N ASP A 199 20.67 -0.90 6.66
CA ASP A 199 20.76 -0.60 8.10
C ASP A 199 19.55 0.15 8.66
N ASN A 200 18.52 0.42 7.81
CA ASN A 200 17.26 0.97 8.28
C ASN A 200 16.48 -0.01 9.14
N SER A 201 15.95 0.48 10.25
CA SER A 201 15.13 -0.33 11.18
C SER A 201 13.73 -0.57 10.61
N ILE A 202 13.16 -1.73 10.93
CA ILE A 202 11.84 -2.16 10.43
C ILE A 202 10.79 -1.95 11.51
N PRO A 203 9.83 -1.02 11.37
CA PRO A 203 8.71 -0.86 12.28
C PRO A 203 7.85 -2.12 12.35
N LEU A 204 7.51 -2.57 13.56
CA LEU A 204 6.63 -3.73 13.81
C LEU A 204 5.28 -3.31 14.41
N ILE A 205 5.29 -2.28 15.24
CA ILE A 205 4.10 -1.64 15.80
C ILE A 205 4.34 -0.14 15.81
N ARG A 206 3.40 0.62 15.28
CA ARG A 206 3.45 2.08 15.28
C ARG A 206 2.10 2.69 15.66
N PHE A 207 2.13 3.93 16.14
CA PHE A 207 0.97 4.63 16.67
C PHE A 207 -0.19 4.74 15.67
N ALA A 208 0.12 4.91 14.37
CA ALA A 208 -0.90 4.95 13.32
C ALA A 208 -1.78 3.67 13.28
N GLU A 209 -1.20 2.51 13.53
CA GLU A 209 -1.98 1.26 13.61
C GLU A 209 -2.93 1.28 14.80
N VAL A 210 -2.51 1.83 15.94
CA VAL A 210 -3.37 1.94 17.13
C VAL A 210 -4.56 2.85 16.87
N LEU A 211 -4.35 3.98 16.16
CA LEU A 211 -5.44 4.85 15.72
C LEU A 211 -6.45 4.11 14.84
N LEU A 212 -5.96 3.31 13.90
CA LEU A 212 -6.79 2.51 13.00
C LEU A 212 -7.51 1.38 13.73
N ASN A 213 -6.85 0.71 14.68
CA ASN A 213 -7.49 -0.32 15.52
C ASN A 213 -8.64 0.27 16.35
N TYR A 214 -8.43 1.44 16.94
CA TYR A 214 -9.47 2.17 17.67
C TYR A 214 -10.64 2.54 16.78
N ALA A 215 -10.36 3.18 15.63
CA ALA A 215 -11.39 3.63 14.70
C ALA A 215 -12.27 2.46 14.21
N GLU A 216 -11.62 1.37 13.77
CA GLU A 216 -12.32 0.21 13.25
C GLU A 216 -13.14 -0.47 14.34
N ALA A 217 -12.58 -0.69 15.54
CA ALA A 217 -13.32 -1.34 16.64
C ALA A 217 -14.57 -0.53 17.04
N LYS A 218 -14.47 0.80 17.10
CA LYS A 218 -15.63 1.67 17.40
C LYS A 218 -16.67 1.66 16.28
N ALA A 219 -16.25 1.66 15.01
CA ALA A 219 -17.15 1.58 13.87
C ALA A 219 -17.87 0.22 13.84
N GLU A 220 -17.16 -0.86 14.09
CA GLU A 220 -17.73 -2.22 14.17
C GLU A 220 -18.76 -2.37 15.32
N LEU A 221 -18.59 -1.63 16.41
CA LEU A 221 -19.54 -1.52 17.52
C LEU A 221 -20.71 -0.56 17.25
N GLY A 222 -20.65 0.25 16.17
CA GLY A 222 -21.68 1.26 15.86
C GLY A 222 -21.63 2.52 16.75
N VAL A 223 -20.51 2.79 17.40
CA VAL A 223 -20.34 3.92 18.34
C VAL A 223 -19.25 4.93 17.90
N PHE A 224 -18.86 4.87 16.65
CA PHE A 224 -17.85 5.77 16.08
C PHE A 224 -18.43 7.15 15.81
N THR A 225 -17.75 8.22 16.27
CA THR A 225 -18.22 9.62 16.22
C THR A 225 -17.34 10.47 15.31
N ASP A 226 -17.77 11.72 15.02
CA ASP A 226 -16.95 12.68 14.27
C ASP A 226 -15.70 13.07 15.04
N ALA A 227 -15.76 13.16 16.36
CA ALA A 227 -14.57 13.39 17.19
C ALA A 227 -13.57 12.22 17.13
N ASP A 228 -14.06 10.99 17.02
CA ASP A 228 -13.19 9.82 16.79
C ASP A 228 -12.58 9.85 15.39
N TRP A 229 -13.37 10.26 14.40
CA TRP A 229 -12.89 10.44 13.03
C TRP A 229 -11.74 11.43 12.96
N GLU A 230 -11.94 12.65 13.48
CA GLU A 230 -10.93 13.72 13.48
C GLU A 230 -9.63 13.26 14.15
N LYS A 231 -9.75 12.62 15.32
CA LYS A 231 -8.61 12.10 16.10
C LYS A 231 -7.85 10.97 15.42
N THR A 232 -8.49 10.23 14.53
CA THR A 232 -7.92 9.02 13.90
C THR A 232 -7.72 9.20 12.38
N ILE A 233 -8.75 8.98 11.60
CA ILE A 233 -8.69 9.03 10.13
C ILE A 233 -8.33 10.44 9.65
N GLY A 234 -8.94 11.46 10.23
CA GLY A 234 -8.63 12.86 9.93
C GLY A 234 -7.17 13.20 10.21
N ALA A 235 -6.63 12.75 11.34
CA ALA A 235 -5.23 12.96 11.69
C ALA A 235 -4.26 12.27 10.72
N LEU A 236 -4.54 11.01 10.33
CA LEU A 236 -3.74 10.26 9.34
C LEU A 236 -3.75 10.93 7.97
N ARG A 237 -4.93 11.36 7.51
CA ARG A 237 -5.11 12.09 6.24
C ARG A 237 -4.41 13.45 6.27
N GLY A 238 -4.52 14.19 7.35
CA GLY A 238 -3.81 15.48 7.53
C GLY A 238 -2.30 15.31 7.47
N ARG A 239 -1.73 14.28 8.14
CA ARG A 239 -0.31 13.93 8.04
C ARG A 239 0.08 13.61 6.58
N ALA A 240 -0.81 13.00 5.81
CA ALA A 240 -0.61 12.66 4.40
C ALA A 240 -0.81 13.84 3.43
N GLY A 241 -1.15 15.04 3.92
CA GLY A 241 -1.36 16.24 3.11
C GLY A 241 -2.73 16.30 2.44
N ILE A 242 -3.68 15.48 2.86
CA ILE A 242 -5.08 15.59 2.44
C ILE A 242 -5.71 16.78 3.17
N THR A 243 -6.46 17.59 2.44
CA THR A 243 -7.02 18.86 2.96
C THR A 243 -8.52 18.80 3.25
N GLY A 244 -9.25 17.87 2.65
CA GLY A 244 -10.70 17.71 2.82
C GLY A 244 -11.11 16.51 3.65
N GLY A 245 -12.31 16.56 4.27
CA GLY A 245 -12.91 15.45 4.99
C GLY A 245 -12.16 15.04 6.27
N LEU A 246 -11.51 15.98 6.97
CA LEU A 246 -10.67 15.68 8.13
C LEU A 246 -11.44 15.64 9.45
N THR A 247 -12.51 16.42 9.58
CA THR A 247 -13.21 16.64 10.87
C THR A 247 -14.56 15.96 10.96
N ALA A 248 -15.12 15.51 9.85
CA ALA A 248 -16.43 14.87 9.80
C ALA A 248 -16.36 13.54 9.01
N ARG A 249 -17.11 12.57 9.49
CA ARG A 249 -17.27 11.28 8.83
C ARG A 249 -17.95 11.43 7.47
N PRO A 250 -17.65 10.54 6.49
CA PRO A 250 -18.35 10.53 5.22
C PRO A 250 -19.83 10.18 5.44
N THR A 251 -20.71 10.81 4.65
CA THR A 251 -22.14 10.56 4.67
C THR A 251 -22.62 9.62 3.57
N LYS A 252 -21.73 9.35 2.58
CA LYS A 252 -22.01 8.47 1.44
C LYS A 252 -20.96 7.40 1.33
N ALA A 253 -21.38 6.17 1.08
CA ALA A 253 -20.49 5.06 0.79
C ALA A 253 -19.81 5.28 -0.57
N ASP A 254 -18.51 4.99 -0.62
CA ASP A 254 -17.75 5.05 -1.87
C ASP A 254 -18.14 3.88 -2.79
N PRO A 255 -18.69 4.16 -4.00
CA PRO A 255 -19.13 3.12 -4.92
C PRO A 255 -17.99 2.21 -5.40
N TYR A 256 -16.78 2.76 -5.52
CA TYR A 256 -15.62 1.99 -5.96
C TYR A 256 -15.20 0.96 -4.91
N LEU A 257 -15.18 1.36 -3.63
CA LEU A 257 -14.87 0.44 -2.53
C LEU A 257 -15.94 -0.64 -2.38
N GLN A 258 -17.21 -0.29 -2.52
CA GLN A 258 -18.28 -1.29 -2.51
C GLN A 258 -18.13 -2.27 -3.67
N ALA A 259 -17.98 -1.77 -4.90
CA ALA A 259 -17.92 -2.64 -6.07
C ALA A 259 -16.69 -3.58 -6.08
N ASN A 260 -15.53 -3.13 -5.59
CA ASN A 260 -14.28 -3.86 -5.74
C ASN A 260 -13.81 -4.59 -4.48
N TYR A 261 -14.30 -4.21 -3.27
CA TYR A 261 -13.76 -4.72 -2.02
C TYR A 261 -14.85 -5.22 -1.06
N PHE A 262 -15.85 -4.41 -0.76
CA PHE A 262 -16.78 -4.65 0.36
C PHE A 262 -18.24 -4.37 -0.03
N PRO A 263 -18.82 -5.16 -0.95
CA PRO A 263 -20.18 -4.91 -1.45
C PRO A 263 -21.26 -5.00 -0.36
N GLU A 264 -20.98 -5.71 0.73
CA GLU A 264 -21.90 -5.88 1.86
C GLU A 264 -21.85 -4.73 2.88
N ILE A 265 -20.85 -3.84 2.80
CA ILE A 265 -20.71 -2.75 3.78
C ILE A 265 -21.45 -1.52 3.27
N THR A 266 -22.42 -1.08 4.05
CA THR A 266 -23.23 0.12 3.77
C THR A 266 -22.81 1.33 4.63
N ASP A 267 -22.10 1.10 5.74
CA ASP A 267 -21.56 2.19 6.58
C ASP A 267 -20.41 2.90 5.87
N PRO A 268 -20.58 4.19 5.49
CA PRO A 268 -19.54 4.96 4.82
C PRO A 268 -18.25 5.08 5.65
N SER A 269 -18.40 5.20 6.97
CA SER A 269 -17.25 5.35 7.87
C SER A 269 -16.42 4.09 7.91
N LEU A 270 -17.04 2.92 7.98
CA LEU A 270 -16.32 1.65 8.01
C LEU A 270 -15.58 1.38 6.67
N LEU A 271 -16.21 1.73 5.53
CA LEU A 271 -15.54 1.65 4.22
C LEU A 271 -14.27 2.51 4.18
N GLU A 272 -14.37 3.75 4.63
CA GLU A 272 -13.25 4.67 4.63
C GLU A 272 -12.16 4.28 5.64
N ILE A 273 -12.50 3.74 6.80
CA ILE A 273 -11.55 3.19 7.77
C ILE A 273 -10.77 2.03 7.14
N ARG A 274 -11.43 1.13 6.42
CA ARG A 274 -10.77 0.01 5.72
C ARG A 274 -9.90 0.48 4.56
N ARG A 275 -10.29 1.54 3.82
CA ARG A 275 -9.44 2.24 2.84
C ARG A 275 -8.19 2.76 3.51
N GLU A 276 -8.37 3.57 4.54
CA GLU A 276 -7.29 4.22 5.26
C GLU A 276 -6.30 3.20 5.83
N ARG A 277 -6.83 2.12 6.42
CA ARG A 277 -6.00 1.01 6.92
C ARG A 277 -5.19 0.35 5.82
N GLY A 278 -5.78 0.12 4.64
CA GLY A 278 -5.06 -0.44 3.49
C GLY A 278 -3.91 0.45 3.03
N ILE A 279 -4.15 1.75 2.89
CA ILE A 279 -3.18 2.75 2.43
C ILE A 279 -2.08 2.96 3.46
N GLU A 280 -2.45 3.21 4.70
CA GLU A 280 -1.53 3.54 5.77
C GLU A 280 -0.56 2.40 6.09
N LEU A 281 -1.08 1.18 6.12
CA LEU A 281 -0.33 -0.02 6.53
C LEU A 281 0.13 -0.88 5.35
N VAL A 282 0.13 -0.33 4.12
CA VAL A 282 0.58 -1.06 2.94
C VAL A 282 2.00 -1.59 3.14
N PHE A 283 2.24 -2.85 2.77
CA PHE A 283 3.52 -3.55 2.92
C PHE A 283 4.01 -3.77 4.37
N GLU A 284 3.19 -3.52 5.39
CA GLU A 284 3.58 -3.76 6.80
C GLU A 284 3.16 -5.15 7.32
N GLY A 285 2.78 -6.06 6.44
CA GLY A 285 2.46 -7.45 6.80
C GLY A 285 1.06 -7.67 7.39
N LEU A 286 0.24 -6.62 7.54
CA LEU A 286 -1.06 -6.72 8.22
C LEU A 286 -2.23 -7.07 7.30
N ARG A 287 -2.12 -6.81 5.98
CA ARG A 287 -3.24 -6.95 5.04
C ARG A 287 -3.83 -8.35 4.99
N PHE A 288 -2.97 -9.39 5.01
CA PHE A 288 -3.45 -10.77 4.97
C PHE A 288 -4.34 -11.10 6.17
N SER A 289 -3.89 -10.73 7.37
CA SER A 289 -4.68 -10.90 8.60
C SER A 289 -5.99 -10.12 8.55
N ASP A 290 -5.98 -8.90 7.98
CA ASP A 290 -7.19 -8.10 7.80
C ASP A 290 -8.19 -8.79 6.88
N LEU A 291 -7.75 -9.32 5.73
CA LEU A 291 -8.62 -10.04 4.79
C LEU A 291 -9.20 -11.31 5.42
N LEU A 292 -8.41 -12.05 6.21
CA LEU A 292 -8.88 -13.22 6.92
C LEU A 292 -9.97 -12.86 7.93
N ARG A 293 -9.70 -11.93 8.85
CA ARG A 293 -10.66 -11.56 9.90
C ARG A 293 -11.95 -10.93 9.37
N TRP A 294 -11.92 -10.29 8.20
CA TRP A 294 -13.09 -9.76 7.50
C TRP A 294 -13.82 -10.80 6.62
N LYS A 295 -13.33 -12.04 6.56
CA LYS A 295 -13.81 -13.07 5.63
C LYS A 295 -13.77 -12.62 4.17
N LYS A 296 -12.66 -11.98 3.79
CA LYS A 296 -12.39 -11.41 2.46
C LYS A 296 -11.17 -12.00 1.78
N GLY A 297 -10.85 -13.26 2.10
CA GLY A 297 -9.72 -13.97 1.47
C GLY A 297 -9.83 -14.05 -0.05
N ASN A 298 -11.06 -14.04 -0.60
CA ASN A 298 -11.28 -13.99 -2.05
C ASN A 298 -10.64 -12.77 -2.73
N LEU A 299 -10.37 -11.67 -2.02
CA LEU A 299 -9.65 -10.51 -2.57
C LEU A 299 -8.19 -10.84 -2.94
N MET A 300 -7.63 -11.93 -2.43
CA MET A 300 -6.32 -12.43 -2.85
C MET A 300 -6.31 -12.94 -4.30
N THR A 301 -7.47 -13.19 -4.88
CA THR A 301 -7.63 -13.64 -6.27
C THR A 301 -7.91 -12.51 -7.26
N MET A 302 -7.89 -11.25 -6.79
CA MET A 302 -8.10 -10.09 -7.67
C MET A 302 -7.13 -10.10 -8.86
N PRO A 303 -7.55 -9.61 -10.03
CA PRO A 303 -6.66 -9.43 -11.17
C PRO A 303 -5.43 -8.59 -10.81
N TRP A 304 -4.26 -9.04 -11.26
CA TRP A 304 -3.02 -8.26 -11.08
C TRP A 304 -2.87 -7.30 -12.25
N ASN A 305 -3.58 -6.19 -12.16
CA ASN A 305 -3.59 -5.15 -13.18
C ASN A 305 -2.63 -4.00 -12.83
N GLY A 306 -2.07 -3.39 -13.87
CA GLY A 306 -1.16 -2.25 -13.80
C GLY A 306 -1.74 -1.00 -14.46
N PHE A 307 -0.91 -0.02 -14.69
CA PHE A 307 -1.33 1.24 -15.29
C PHE A 307 -1.84 1.06 -16.73
N TYR A 308 -2.56 2.06 -17.22
CA TYR A 308 -3.12 2.06 -18.57
C TYR A 308 -2.06 2.41 -19.62
N VAL A 309 -1.95 1.59 -20.67
CA VAL A 309 -1.12 1.80 -21.84
C VAL A 309 -2.03 2.32 -22.98
N PRO A 310 -1.84 3.56 -23.44
CA PRO A 310 -2.74 4.16 -24.43
C PRO A 310 -2.50 3.66 -25.86
N GLU A 311 -1.26 3.26 -26.19
CA GLU A 311 -0.85 2.91 -27.55
C GLU A 311 0.38 1.98 -27.51
N LEU A 312 0.40 0.98 -28.41
CA LEU A 312 1.57 0.13 -28.63
C LEU A 312 2.62 0.84 -29.51
N ASP A 313 3.86 0.38 -29.38
CA ASP A 313 5.00 0.84 -30.16
C ASP A 313 5.29 2.35 -30.03
N LYS A 314 4.70 2.99 -29.00
CA LYS A 314 4.93 4.38 -28.66
C LYS A 314 5.64 4.47 -27.30
N PRO A 315 6.92 4.89 -27.27
CA PRO A 315 7.65 5.05 -26.03
C PRO A 315 7.00 6.10 -25.11
N MET A 316 7.04 5.83 -23.81
CA MET A 316 6.48 6.66 -22.75
C MET A 316 7.58 7.18 -21.83
N ASP A 317 7.48 8.46 -21.47
CA ASP A 317 8.19 9.10 -20.39
C ASP A 317 7.29 8.98 -19.14
N LEU A 318 7.75 8.30 -18.09
CA LEU A 318 6.95 7.96 -16.91
C LEU A 318 7.06 8.98 -15.77
N ASN A 319 7.97 9.93 -15.87
CA ASN A 319 8.23 10.92 -14.82
C ASN A 319 8.32 12.37 -15.34
N GLU A 320 8.06 12.58 -16.62
CA GLU A 320 8.06 13.88 -17.30
C GLU A 320 9.43 14.60 -17.24
N ASP A 321 10.55 13.84 -17.25
CA ASP A 321 11.89 14.41 -17.30
C ASP A 321 12.42 14.64 -18.72
N GLY A 322 11.64 14.28 -19.73
CA GLY A 322 11.97 14.38 -21.16
C GLY A 322 12.75 13.19 -21.69
N ILE A 323 12.99 12.16 -20.87
CA ILE A 323 13.66 10.92 -21.26
C ILE A 323 12.60 9.82 -21.40
N LEU A 324 12.67 9.04 -22.47
CA LEU A 324 11.76 7.93 -22.70
C LEU A 324 12.20 6.69 -21.91
N ASP A 325 11.28 6.08 -21.16
CA ASP A 325 11.57 5.00 -20.21
C ASP A 325 11.15 3.62 -20.71
N VAL A 326 9.96 3.52 -21.28
CA VAL A 326 9.34 2.24 -21.62
C VAL A 326 8.53 2.31 -22.92
N CYS A 327 8.54 1.20 -23.64
CA CYS A 327 7.69 1.00 -24.81
C CYS A 327 7.04 -0.39 -24.74
N PHE A 328 5.72 -0.43 -24.90
CA PHE A 328 4.96 -1.69 -24.95
C PHE A 328 4.76 -2.09 -26.41
N THR A 329 5.04 -3.36 -26.74
CA THR A 329 5.04 -3.84 -28.13
C THR A 329 4.54 -5.29 -28.23
N MET A 330 4.01 -5.65 -29.39
CA MET A 330 3.73 -7.05 -29.74
C MET A 330 4.95 -7.78 -30.28
N ASN A 331 6.00 -7.05 -30.68
CA ASN A 331 7.16 -7.61 -31.35
C ASN A 331 8.23 -8.03 -30.35
N GLU A 332 8.70 -9.28 -30.44
CA GLU A 332 9.83 -9.78 -29.66
C GLU A 332 11.17 -9.20 -30.14
N ASN A 333 11.28 -8.91 -31.43
CA ASN A 333 12.47 -8.35 -32.06
C ASN A 333 12.13 -6.93 -32.52
N VAL A 334 12.49 -5.93 -31.71
CA VAL A 334 12.30 -4.52 -32.05
C VAL A 334 13.42 -4.06 -32.97
N GLU A 335 13.05 -3.61 -34.17
CA GLU A 335 14.00 -3.00 -35.09
C GLU A 335 14.33 -1.57 -34.64
N ASN A 336 15.64 -1.25 -34.62
CA ASN A 336 16.16 0.07 -34.23
C ASN A 336 15.66 0.56 -32.85
N PRO A 337 15.91 -0.20 -31.75
CA PRO A 337 15.45 0.20 -30.44
C PRO A 337 16.10 1.52 -30.01
N ILE A 338 15.31 2.39 -29.37
CA ILE A 338 15.80 3.64 -28.77
C ILE A 338 16.66 3.29 -27.56
N SER A 339 17.88 3.81 -27.51
CA SER A 339 18.79 3.59 -26.39
C SER A 339 18.19 4.11 -25.08
N GLY A 340 18.26 3.32 -24.02
CA GLY A 340 17.70 3.65 -22.70
C GLY A 340 16.24 3.25 -22.51
N VAL A 341 15.47 2.98 -23.59
CA VAL A 341 14.07 2.56 -23.49
C VAL A 341 13.98 1.06 -23.22
N THR A 342 13.18 0.69 -22.20
CA THR A 342 12.86 -0.71 -21.91
C THR A 342 11.69 -1.16 -22.78
N TYR A 343 11.88 -2.13 -23.65
CA TYR A 343 10.82 -2.71 -24.47
C TYR A 343 10.15 -3.88 -23.75
N VAL A 344 8.84 -3.77 -23.51
CA VAL A 344 8.03 -4.77 -22.83
C VAL A 344 7.09 -5.45 -23.84
N VAL A 345 7.35 -6.74 -24.09
CA VAL A 345 6.51 -7.54 -24.99
C VAL A 345 5.21 -7.91 -24.29
N VAL A 346 4.07 -7.59 -24.91
CA VAL A 346 2.72 -7.85 -24.39
C VAL A 346 1.85 -8.73 -25.30
N SER A 347 2.47 -9.38 -26.29
CA SER A 347 1.82 -10.38 -27.16
C SER A 347 1.38 -11.61 -26.39
N GLU A 348 0.46 -12.40 -26.95
CA GLU A 348 -0.03 -13.63 -26.31
C GLU A 348 1.08 -14.68 -26.07
N MET A 349 2.03 -14.73 -26.98
CA MET A 349 3.17 -15.63 -26.90
C MET A 349 4.46 -14.83 -26.83
N LYS A 350 5.43 -15.30 -26.07
CA LYS A 350 6.78 -14.76 -26.00
C LYS A 350 7.79 -15.91 -25.91
N ALA A 351 8.78 -15.92 -26.78
CA ALA A 351 9.78 -17.00 -26.86
C ALA A 351 9.14 -18.40 -26.91
N GLY A 352 8.05 -18.57 -27.69
CA GLY A 352 7.33 -19.84 -27.83
C GLY A 352 6.52 -20.27 -26.61
N LYS A 353 6.37 -19.42 -25.59
CA LYS A 353 5.59 -19.70 -24.38
C LYS A 353 4.47 -18.67 -24.19
N VAL A 354 3.43 -19.06 -23.47
CA VAL A 354 2.36 -18.13 -23.08
C VAL A 354 2.98 -16.98 -22.28
N ASN A 355 2.78 -15.75 -22.78
CA ASN A 355 3.31 -14.57 -22.13
C ASN A 355 2.44 -14.20 -20.92
N PRO A 356 2.99 -14.11 -19.70
CA PRO A 356 2.24 -13.69 -18.53
C PRO A 356 1.93 -12.19 -18.52
N GLN A 357 2.73 -11.36 -19.22
CA GLN A 357 2.57 -9.90 -19.32
C GLN A 357 1.76 -9.55 -20.56
N ARG A 358 0.59 -8.96 -20.38
CA ARG A 358 -0.32 -8.60 -21.47
C ARG A 358 -1.00 -7.25 -21.20
N LEU A 359 -1.81 -6.81 -22.18
CA LEU A 359 -2.80 -5.76 -21.99
C LEU A 359 -4.20 -6.37 -21.83
N SER A 360 -5.09 -5.64 -21.17
CA SER A 360 -6.50 -6.01 -21.05
C SER A 360 -7.27 -5.88 -22.39
N GLY A 361 -6.73 -5.10 -23.33
CA GLY A 361 -7.19 -5.00 -24.73
C GLY A 361 -6.07 -5.35 -25.69
N ASN A 362 -6.39 -5.47 -26.99
CA ASN A 362 -5.41 -5.93 -27.98
C ASN A 362 -4.32 -4.89 -28.29
N THR A 363 -4.67 -3.60 -28.38
CA THR A 363 -3.75 -2.53 -28.79
C THR A 363 -3.57 -1.43 -27.76
N LYS A 364 -4.40 -1.42 -26.73
CA LYS A 364 -4.36 -0.51 -25.59
C LYS A 364 -5.11 -1.14 -24.41
N GLY A 365 -4.83 -0.70 -23.20
CA GLY A 365 -5.52 -1.21 -22.02
C GLY A 365 -4.64 -1.20 -20.76
N GLU A 366 -5.17 -1.69 -19.67
CA GLU A 366 -4.38 -1.90 -18.47
C GLU A 366 -3.36 -3.01 -18.67
N LEU A 367 -2.17 -2.85 -18.13
CA LEU A 367 -1.23 -3.95 -17.98
C LEU A 367 -1.86 -5.05 -17.13
N THR A 368 -1.61 -6.30 -17.52
CA THR A 368 -2.06 -7.47 -16.77
C THR A 368 -0.90 -8.45 -16.58
N TRP A 369 -0.86 -9.10 -15.40
CA TRP A 369 0.13 -10.12 -15.09
C TRP A 369 -0.56 -11.40 -14.64
N LEU A 370 -0.24 -12.53 -15.29
CA LEU A 370 -0.76 -13.87 -14.97
C LEU A 370 -2.31 -13.97 -14.92
N ASN A 371 -3.03 -13.06 -15.58
CA ASN A 371 -4.50 -13.08 -15.56
C ASN A 371 -5.11 -14.23 -16.38
N ASN A 372 -4.30 -14.93 -17.18
CA ASN A 372 -4.67 -16.17 -17.86
C ASN A 372 -4.62 -17.42 -16.95
N ILE A 373 -4.13 -17.28 -15.71
CA ILE A 373 -4.07 -18.37 -14.73
C ILE A 373 -5.16 -18.13 -13.69
N PRO A 374 -6.20 -18.99 -13.63
CA PRO A 374 -7.25 -18.89 -12.61
C PRO A 374 -6.65 -19.00 -11.21
N ARG A 375 -7.04 -18.11 -10.33
CA ARG A 375 -6.73 -18.18 -8.91
C ARG A 375 -8.02 -18.44 -8.16
N VAL A 376 -7.99 -19.38 -7.24
CA VAL A 376 -9.14 -19.77 -6.43
C VAL A 376 -8.80 -19.54 -4.97
N TRP A 377 -9.69 -18.95 -4.23
CA TRP A 377 -9.66 -18.88 -2.78
C TRP A 377 -10.69 -19.85 -2.20
N GLU A 378 -10.24 -20.66 -1.25
CA GLU A 378 -11.11 -21.52 -0.47
C GLU A 378 -10.95 -21.16 1.00
N ASP A 379 -12.05 -20.86 1.67
CA ASP A 379 -12.05 -20.71 3.13
C ASP A 379 -11.88 -22.11 3.74
N LYS A 380 -10.65 -22.40 4.18
CA LYS A 380 -10.33 -23.64 4.89
C LYS A 380 -10.35 -23.41 6.38
N HIS A 381 -11.00 -24.32 7.08
CA HIS A 381 -10.98 -24.35 8.54
C HIS A 381 -9.70 -25.06 8.97
N TYR A 382 -8.76 -24.32 9.52
CA TYR A 382 -7.64 -24.90 10.26
C TYR A 382 -8.10 -25.06 11.71
N LEU A 383 -8.22 -26.30 12.14
CA LEU A 383 -8.47 -26.66 13.54
C LEU A 383 -7.15 -26.54 14.32
#